data_3fb06b0a6d84c813d89734f500418db9
#
_entry.id   3fb06b0a6d84c813d89734f500418db9
#
_cell.length_a   1.000
_cell.length_b   1.000
_cell.length_c   1.000
_cell.angle_alpha   90.00
_cell.angle_beta   90.00
_cell.angle_gamma   90.00
#
_symmetry.space_group_name_H-M   'P 1'
#
loop_
_entity.id
_entity.type
_entity.pdbx_description
1 polymer ?
#
loop_
_entity_poly.entity_id
_entity_poly.type
_entity_poly.pdbx_seq_one_letter_code
_entity_poly.pdbx_strand_id
1 'polypeptide(L)'
;MKKVIVVSKTHLDLGFTDYAENIRRKYIDTFIPEAIDLAEKVNTENKKYFVWTTGSWIIKEALQDKGCKEKLTKALREGNIVPHAMPFTTHTELLDSDTLDFGLSLVDSLDKLRGRKTVSAKMTDVPGHTKSLVPFLAKHGIKLLHIGVNGASALVDVPP
;
A
#
# COMPACT_ATOMS: atom_id res chain seq x y z
N MET A 1 27.94 10.31 8.24
CA MET A 1 26.61 10.91 8.44
C MET A 1 25.57 9.80 8.47
N LYS A 2 24.74 9.70 9.50
CA LYS A 2 23.65 8.71 9.54
C LYS A 2 22.52 9.19 8.61
N LYS A 3 22.02 8.33 7.72
CA LYS A 3 20.91 8.63 6.83
C LYS A 3 19.61 8.25 7.52
N VAL A 4 18.64 9.17 7.55
CA VAL A 4 17.27 8.91 8.02
C VAL A 4 16.35 8.92 6.81
N ILE A 5 15.54 7.88 6.66
CA ILE A 5 14.52 7.75 5.61
C ILE A 5 13.16 7.82 6.29
N VAL A 6 12.35 8.81 5.90
CA VAL A 6 10.97 8.96 6.37
C VAL A 6 10.02 8.47 5.27
N VAL A 7 9.14 7.53 5.62
CA VAL A 7 8.14 6.98 4.71
C VAL A 7 6.75 7.41 5.17
N SER A 8 6.09 8.24 4.38
CA SER A 8 4.70 8.62 4.62
C SER A 8 3.77 7.51 4.12
N LYS A 9 2.98 6.97 5.02
CA LYS A 9 2.15 5.78 4.73
C LYS A 9 0.84 5.82 5.50
N THR A 10 -0.16 5.09 4.97
CA THR A 10 -1.37 4.73 5.73
C THR A 10 -1.53 3.22 5.76
N HIS A 11 -2.28 2.70 6.74
CA HIS A 11 -2.91 1.39 6.64
C HIS A 11 -4.41 1.60 6.41
N LEU A 12 -5.04 0.66 5.76
CA LEU A 12 -6.44 0.72 5.40
C LEU A 12 -7.21 -0.36 6.16
N ASP A 13 -8.05 0.09 7.08
CA ASP A 13 -9.05 -0.74 7.75
C ASP A 13 -10.37 -0.64 6.99
N LEU A 14 -10.77 -1.74 6.36
CA LEU A 14 -12.06 -1.84 5.70
C LEU A 14 -13.11 -2.41 6.65
N GLY A 15 -14.14 -1.61 6.96
CA GLY A 15 -15.26 -2.04 7.78
C GLY A 15 -15.00 -2.07 9.28
N PHE A 16 -13.88 -1.53 9.79
CA PHE A 16 -13.58 -1.47 11.21
C PHE A 16 -14.11 -0.20 11.88
N THR A 17 -13.79 0.97 11.31
CA THR A 17 -14.19 2.27 11.86
C THR A 17 -15.51 2.79 11.27
N ASP A 18 -15.90 2.28 10.10
CA ASP A 18 -17.13 2.61 9.40
C ASP A 18 -17.45 1.49 8.39
N TYR A 19 -18.58 1.56 7.68
CA TYR A 19 -18.88 0.64 6.59
C TYR A 19 -17.79 0.68 5.50
N ALA A 20 -17.45 -0.47 4.94
CA ALA A 20 -16.36 -0.60 3.96
C ALA A 20 -16.51 0.37 2.77
N GLU A 21 -17.75 0.58 2.27
CA GLU A 21 -18.01 1.53 1.18
C GLU A 21 -17.76 2.97 1.60
N ASN A 22 -18.10 3.37 2.84
CA ASN A 22 -17.81 4.70 3.35
C ASN A 22 -16.31 4.96 3.44
N ILE A 23 -15.55 3.98 3.93
CA ILE A 23 -14.08 4.05 3.98
C ILE A 23 -13.50 4.13 2.57
N ARG A 24 -13.96 3.28 1.65
CA ARG A 24 -13.53 3.32 0.25
C ARG A 24 -13.76 4.70 -0.38
N ARG A 25 -14.94 5.26 -0.21
CA ARG A 25 -15.28 6.61 -0.68
C ARG A 25 -14.41 7.69 -0.04
N LYS A 26 -14.21 7.64 1.25
CA LYS A 26 -13.34 8.61 1.96
C LYS A 26 -11.91 8.62 1.40
N TYR A 27 -11.37 7.45 1.04
CA TYR A 27 -10.07 7.38 0.40
C TYR A 27 -10.08 7.99 -1.00
N ILE A 28 -11.09 7.67 -1.82
CA ILE A 28 -11.19 8.13 -3.21
C ILE A 28 -11.48 9.64 -3.28
N ASP A 29 -12.41 10.11 -2.46
CA ASP A 29 -12.93 11.47 -2.56
C ASP A 29 -12.10 12.49 -1.75
N THR A 30 -11.31 12.04 -0.77
CA THR A 30 -10.59 12.92 0.15
C THR A 30 -9.10 12.59 0.24
N PHE A 31 -8.72 11.44 0.78
CA PHE A 31 -7.33 11.18 1.16
C PHE A 31 -6.38 11.07 -0.04
N ILE A 32 -6.80 10.42 -1.12
CA ILE A 32 -5.98 10.32 -2.34
C ILE A 32 -5.81 11.68 -3.00
N PRO A 33 -6.86 12.48 -3.25
CA PRO A 33 -6.72 13.84 -3.76
C PRO A 33 -5.82 14.72 -2.89
N GLU A 34 -6.02 14.75 -1.57
CA GLU A 34 -5.20 15.54 -0.65
C GLU A 34 -3.72 15.13 -0.67
N ALA A 35 -3.45 13.83 -0.74
CA ALA A 35 -2.07 13.33 -0.83
C ALA A 35 -1.41 13.73 -2.16
N ILE A 36 -2.16 13.73 -3.26
CA ILE A 36 -1.67 14.19 -4.57
C ILE A 36 -1.39 15.68 -4.52
N ASP A 37 -2.32 16.49 -4.02
CA ASP A 37 -2.18 17.94 -3.94
C ASP A 37 -1.00 18.34 -3.03
N LEU A 38 -0.82 17.65 -1.91
CA LEU A 38 0.36 17.85 -1.05
C LEU A 38 1.65 17.50 -1.78
N ALA A 39 1.70 16.37 -2.48
CA ALA A 39 2.88 15.96 -3.22
C ALA A 39 3.23 16.96 -4.33
N GLU A 40 2.23 17.44 -5.09
CA GLU A 40 2.42 18.46 -6.13
C GLU A 40 2.92 19.79 -5.55
N LYS A 41 2.46 20.16 -4.35
CA LYS A 41 2.87 21.40 -3.68
C LYS A 41 4.32 21.38 -3.18
N VAL A 42 4.80 20.23 -2.67
CA VAL A 42 6.12 20.18 -1.98
C VAL A 42 7.22 19.51 -2.76
N ASN A 43 6.89 18.68 -3.77
CA ASN A 43 7.87 17.98 -4.59
C ASN A 43 8.35 18.88 -5.73
N THR A 44 9.62 18.66 -6.12
CA THR A 44 10.22 19.29 -7.31
C THR A 44 10.65 18.20 -8.29
N GLU A 45 11.04 18.58 -9.50
CA GLU A 45 11.57 17.63 -10.50
C GLU A 45 12.76 16.83 -9.96
N ASN A 46 13.63 17.49 -9.19
CA ASN A 46 14.88 16.92 -8.70
C ASN A 46 14.79 16.32 -7.29
N LYS A 47 13.70 16.56 -6.55
CA LYS A 47 13.61 16.11 -5.16
C LYS A 47 12.18 15.84 -4.72
N LYS A 48 11.95 14.64 -4.19
CA LYS A 48 10.70 14.23 -3.56
C LYS A 48 10.79 14.45 -2.04
N TYR A 49 10.01 15.39 -1.54
CA TYR A 49 9.88 15.65 -0.10
C TYR A 49 8.74 14.86 0.54
N PHE A 50 7.74 14.51 -0.27
CA PHE A 50 6.60 13.72 0.15
C PHE A 50 6.26 12.68 -0.91
N VAL A 51 6.23 11.42 -0.50
CA VAL A 51 5.73 10.30 -1.29
C VAL A 51 4.76 9.51 -0.42
N TRP A 52 3.52 9.40 -0.85
CA TRP A 52 2.54 8.64 -0.09
C TRP A 52 2.49 7.19 -0.52
N THR A 53 2.55 6.28 0.46
CA THR A 53 2.53 4.83 0.23
C THR A 53 1.27 4.22 0.83
N THR A 54 0.54 3.45 0.03
CA THR A 54 -0.67 2.75 0.48
C THR A 54 -0.86 1.41 -0.24
N GLY A 55 -1.86 0.64 0.19
CA GLY A 55 -2.15 -0.68 -0.38
C GLY A 55 -2.58 -0.64 -1.85
N SER A 56 -2.31 -1.72 -2.57
CA SER A 56 -2.58 -1.82 -4.00
C SER A 56 -4.08 -1.78 -4.34
N TRP A 57 -4.94 -2.34 -3.49
CA TRP A 57 -6.37 -2.44 -3.76
C TRP A 57 -7.04 -1.07 -3.85
N ILE A 58 -6.84 -0.19 -2.86
CA ILE A 58 -7.50 1.12 -2.85
C ILE A 58 -7.07 2.01 -4.03
N ILE A 59 -5.84 1.87 -4.48
CA ILE A 59 -5.35 2.55 -5.68
C ILE A 59 -6.09 2.04 -6.92
N LYS A 60 -6.28 0.72 -7.04
CA LYS A 60 -7.06 0.14 -8.15
C LYS A 60 -8.52 0.61 -8.15
N GLU A 61 -9.15 0.66 -6.98
CA GLU A 61 -10.51 1.19 -6.83
C GLU A 61 -10.59 2.66 -7.29
N ALA A 62 -9.65 3.50 -6.84
CA ALA A 62 -9.61 4.90 -7.23
C ALA A 62 -9.36 5.12 -8.73
N LEU A 63 -8.64 4.21 -9.39
CA LEU A 63 -8.47 4.26 -10.85
C LEU A 63 -9.73 3.91 -11.64
N GLN A 64 -10.77 3.32 -11.02
CA GLN A 64 -12.08 3.12 -11.63
C GLN A 64 -12.96 4.38 -11.54
N ASP A 65 -12.66 5.28 -10.61
CA ASP A 65 -13.41 6.52 -10.42
C ASP A 65 -12.99 7.57 -11.45
N LYS A 66 -13.97 8.10 -12.21
CA LYS A 66 -13.72 9.05 -13.30
C LYS A 66 -13.08 10.37 -12.79
N GLY A 67 -13.46 10.81 -11.59
CA GLY A 67 -12.96 12.06 -11.01
C GLY A 67 -11.51 11.96 -10.51
N CYS A 68 -11.10 10.78 -10.05
CA CYS A 68 -9.78 10.57 -9.47
C CYS A 68 -8.74 10.03 -10.49
N LYS A 69 -9.19 9.30 -11.50
CA LYS A 69 -8.36 8.49 -12.41
C LYS A 69 -7.20 9.25 -13.06
N GLU A 70 -7.46 10.40 -13.64
CA GLU A 70 -6.44 11.14 -14.40
C GLU A 70 -5.32 11.66 -13.50
N LYS A 71 -5.69 12.37 -12.44
CA LYS A 71 -4.73 12.88 -11.43
C LYS A 71 -3.93 11.75 -10.79
N LEU A 72 -4.60 10.67 -10.40
CA LEU A 72 -3.96 9.52 -9.78
C LEU A 72 -3.00 8.82 -10.75
N THR A 73 -3.38 8.65 -12.02
CA THR A 73 -2.50 8.06 -13.04
C THR A 73 -1.21 8.87 -13.20
N LYS A 74 -1.30 10.19 -13.25
CA LYS A 74 -0.15 11.10 -13.29
C LYS A 74 0.72 10.92 -12.04
N ALA A 75 0.12 11.00 -10.85
CA ALA A 75 0.83 10.87 -9.58
C ALA A 75 1.55 9.52 -9.42
N LEU A 76 0.96 8.43 -9.91
CA LEU A 76 1.58 7.10 -9.94
C LEU A 76 2.80 7.05 -10.86
N ARG A 77 2.72 7.62 -12.07
CA ARG A 77 3.83 7.67 -13.04
C ARG A 77 4.98 8.53 -12.53
N GLU A 78 4.67 9.64 -11.92
CA GLU A 78 5.65 10.55 -11.31
C GLU A 78 6.25 9.99 -10.01
N GLY A 79 5.63 8.97 -9.40
CA GLY A 79 6.07 8.39 -8.14
C GLY A 79 5.75 9.26 -6.91
N ASN A 80 4.72 10.10 -6.99
CA ASN A 80 4.17 10.84 -5.86
C ASN A 80 3.28 9.95 -4.98
N ILE A 81 2.58 9.01 -5.61
CA ILE A 81 1.84 7.93 -4.96
C ILE A 81 2.51 6.61 -5.34
N VAL A 82 2.78 5.76 -4.34
CA VAL A 82 3.47 4.47 -4.54
C VAL A 82 2.69 3.35 -3.87
N PRO A 83 2.26 2.32 -4.62
CA PRO A 83 1.66 1.14 -4.02
C PRO A 83 2.70 0.29 -3.29
N HIS A 84 2.27 -0.41 -2.24
CA HIS A 84 2.92 -1.62 -1.77
C HIS A 84 2.10 -2.85 -2.18
N ALA A 85 2.71 -4.03 -2.16
CA ALA A 85 2.10 -5.23 -2.73
C ALA A 85 0.87 -5.75 -1.98
N MET A 86 0.81 -5.56 -0.65
CA MET A 86 -0.39 -5.98 0.09
C MET A 86 -1.60 -5.11 -0.31
N PRO A 87 -2.78 -5.72 -0.50
CA PRO A 87 -3.96 -4.99 -0.96
C PRO A 87 -4.47 -3.99 0.08
N PHE A 88 -4.59 -4.40 1.32
CA PHE A 88 -5.06 -3.64 2.48
C PHE A 88 -4.63 -4.37 3.76
N THR A 89 -4.98 -3.84 4.93
CA THR A 89 -4.74 -4.49 6.22
C THR A 89 -5.58 -5.77 6.34
N THR A 90 -4.93 -6.92 6.58
CA THR A 90 -5.61 -8.22 6.67
C THR A 90 -4.85 -9.21 7.54
N HIS A 91 -5.58 -10.14 8.14
CA HIS A 91 -5.03 -11.30 8.84
C HIS A 91 -4.61 -12.36 7.84
N THR A 92 -3.32 -12.47 7.57
CA THR A 92 -2.80 -13.39 6.54
C THR A 92 -3.00 -14.86 6.88
N GLU A 93 -3.10 -15.21 8.16
CA GLU A 93 -3.40 -16.56 8.63
C GLU A 93 -4.85 -17.02 8.39
N LEU A 94 -5.75 -16.08 8.07
CA LEU A 94 -7.15 -16.38 7.76
C LEU A 94 -7.43 -16.46 6.25
N LEU A 95 -6.40 -16.24 5.42
CA LEU A 95 -6.51 -16.30 3.97
C LEU A 95 -6.12 -17.70 3.46
N ASP A 96 -6.85 -18.19 2.47
CA ASP A 96 -6.36 -19.31 1.67
C ASP A 96 -5.28 -18.85 0.68
N SER A 97 -4.60 -19.83 0.08
CA SER A 97 -3.48 -19.59 -0.84
C SER A 97 -3.91 -18.79 -2.08
N ASP A 98 -5.08 -19.07 -2.62
CA ASP A 98 -5.55 -18.45 -3.86
C ASP A 98 -5.94 -16.99 -3.63
N THR A 99 -6.62 -16.71 -2.52
CA THR A 99 -6.96 -15.34 -2.10
C THR A 99 -5.71 -14.51 -1.83
N LEU A 100 -4.70 -15.07 -1.17
CA LEU A 100 -3.43 -14.40 -0.90
C LEU A 100 -2.67 -14.10 -2.20
N ASP A 101 -2.56 -15.09 -3.08
CA ASP A 101 -1.89 -14.97 -4.39
C ASP A 101 -2.59 -13.91 -5.27
N PHE A 102 -3.91 -13.97 -5.34
CA PHE A 102 -4.70 -12.96 -6.03
C PHE A 102 -4.49 -11.56 -5.45
N GLY A 103 -4.53 -11.43 -4.13
CA GLY A 103 -4.30 -10.14 -3.45
C GLY A 103 -2.96 -9.51 -3.82
N LEU A 104 -1.88 -10.31 -3.83
CA LEU A 104 -0.55 -9.86 -4.21
C LEU A 104 -0.46 -9.52 -5.71
N SER A 105 -1.19 -10.22 -6.58
CA SER A 105 -1.21 -9.95 -8.02
C SER A 105 -1.85 -8.60 -8.40
N LEU A 106 -2.65 -8.01 -7.51
CA LEU A 106 -3.31 -6.72 -7.77
C LEU A 106 -2.32 -5.60 -8.14
N VAL A 107 -1.10 -5.68 -7.63
CA VAL A 107 -0.07 -4.67 -7.90
C VAL A 107 0.49 -4.73 -9.33
N ASP A 108 0.38 -5.86 -10.04
CA ASP A 108 0.97 -6.05 -11.37
C ASP A 108 0.45 -5.06 -12.41
N SER A 109 -0.84 -4.74 -12.36
CA SER A 109 -1.44 -3.74 -13.25
C SER A 109 -0.96 -2.31 -12.95
N LEU A 110 -0.71 -2.02 -11.68
CA LEU A 110 -0.15 -0.75 -11.23
C LEU A 110 1.32 -0.62 -11.62
N ASP A 111 2.08 -1.70 -11.54
CA ASP A 111 3.46 -1.75 -11.99
C ASP A 111 3.59 -1.48 -13.48
N LYS A 112 2.72 -2.08 -14.31
CA LYS A 112 2.64 -1.80 -15.74
C LYS A 112 2.34 -0.32 -16.01
N LEU A 113 1.37 0.25 -15.31
CA LEU A 113 0.99 1.66 -15.43
C LEU A 113 2.13 2.61 -15.07
N ARG A 114 2.93 2.25 -14.05
CA ARG A 114 4.05 3.03 -13.53
C ARG A 114 5.36 2.82 -14.31
N GLY A 115 5.46 1.74 -15.10
CA GLY A 115 6.72 1.29 -15.70
C GLY A 115 7.78 0.87 -14.68
N ARG A 116 7.38 0.45 -13.47
CA ARG A 116 8.27 0.17 -12.35
C ARG A 116 7.72 -0.95 -11.47
N LYS A 117 8.57 -1.92 -11.14
CA LYS A 117 8.21 -3.04 -10.27
C LYS A 117 8.09 -2.61 -8.79
N THR A 118 7.05 -3.09 -8.15
CA THR A 118 6.88 -3.03 -6.70
C THR A 118 7.68 -4.16 -6.07
N VAL A 119 8.56 -3.84 -5.13
CA VAL A 119 9.45 -4.80 -4.46
C VAL A 119 9.26 -4.83 -2.95
N SER A 120 8.27 -4.12 -2.46
CA SER A 120 7.98 -4.01 -1.03
C SER A 120 6.51 -4.27 -0.72
N ALA A 121 6.29 -4.85 0.43
CA ALA A 121 4.99 -5.04 1.05
C ALA A 121 4.99 -4.43 2.45
N LYS A 122 3.84 -4.01 2.92
CA LYS A 122 3.67 -3.44 4.24
C LYS A 122 2.41 -3.98 4.88
N MET A 123 2.54 -4.34 6.15
CA MET A 123 1.42 -4.69 7.01
C MET A 123 1.65 -4.08 8.39
N THR A 124 0.67 -3.39 8.93
CA THR A 124 0.73 -2.81 10.27
C THR A 124 -0.59 -3.00 10.97
N ASP A 125 -0.53 -2.99 12.30
CA ASP A 125 -1.70 -3.07 13.17
C ASP A 125 -2.48 -4.39 13.11
N VAL A 126 -1.86 -5.44 12.59
CA VAL A 126 -2.43 -6.80 12.56
C VAL A 126 -1.79 -7.63 13.67
N PRO A 127 -2.57 -8.38 14.45
CA PRO A 127 -2.06 -9.18 15.57
C PRO A 127 -1.05 -10.26 15.18
N GLY A 128 -1.10 -10.77 13.95
CA GLY A 128 -0.18 -11.82 13.52
C GLY A 128 -0.15 -12.00 12.01
N HIS A 129 0.89 -12.69 11.56
CA HIS A 129 1.09 -13.08 10.18
C HIS A 129 1.58 -14.52 10.09
N THR A 130 1.08 -15.26 9.11
CA THR A 130 1.58 -16.60 8.85
C THR A 130 2.97 -16.56 8.18
N LYS A 131 3.87 -17.47 8.61
CA LYS A 131 5.17 -17.66 7.92
C LYS A 131 5.00 -18.11 6.47
N SER A 132 3.86 -18.73 6.14
CA SER A 132 3.51 -19.12 4.76
C SER A 132 3.35 -17.93 3.82
N LEU A 133 3.27 -16.69 4.31
CA LEU A 133 3.29 -15.48 3.49
C LEU A 133 4.61 -15.33 2.70
N VAL A 134 5.73 -15.75 3.27
CA VAL A 134 7.08 -15.53 2.69
C VAL A 134 7.25 -16.11 1.28
N PRO A 135 6.91 -17.38 1.00
CA PRO A 135 7.01 -17.91 -0.36
C PRO A 135 6.10 -17.20 -1.38
N PHE A 136 4.92 -16.72 -0.96
CA PHE A 136 4.06 -15.91 -1.84
C PHE A 136 4.68 -14.55 -2.16
N LEU A 137 5.25 -13.87 -1.18
CA LEU A 137 5.98 -12.62 -1.42
C LEU A 137 7.16 -12.85 -2.40
N ALA A 138 7.93 -13.91 -2.20
CA ALA A 138 9.03 -14.26 -3.08
C ALA A 138 8.56 -14.55 -4.51
N LYS A 139 7.46 -15.31 -4.69
CA LYS A 139 6.82 -15.58 -5.98
C LYS A 139 6.47 -14.32 -6.74
N HIS A 140 5.98 -13.29 -6.06
CA HIS A 140 5.64 -11.99 -6.63
C HIS A 140 6.83 -11.00 -6.70
N GLY A 141 8.05 -11.44 -6.37
CA GLY A 141 9.26 -10.63 -6.43
C GLY A 141 9.38 -9.55 -5.35
N ILE A 142 8.62 -9.70 -4.26
CA ILE A 142 8.69 -8.81 -3.10
C ILE A 142 9.94 -9.16 -2.27
N LYS A 143 10.77 -8.17 -2.02
CA LYS A 143 12.07 -8.31 -1.35
C LYS A 143 12.09 -7.73 0.07
N LEU A 144 11.12 -6.89 0.40
CA LEU A 144 10.99 -6.24 1.70
C LEU A 144 9.56 -6.36 2.19
N LEU A 145 9.38 -6.90 3.39
CA LEU A 145 8.13 -6.86 4.12
C LEU A 145 8.34 -5.99 5.39
N HIS A 146 7.66 -4.86 5.46
CA HIS A 146 7.59 -4.07 6.68
C HIS A 146 6.40 -4.53 7.53
N ILE A 147 6.68 -5.02 8.72
CA ILE A 147 5.67 -5.40 9.71
C ILE A 147 5.70 -4.38 10.85
N GLY A 148 4.54 -3.82 11.19
CA GLY A 148 4.34 -3.03 12.38
C GLY A 148 3.29 -3.73 13.25
N VAL A 149 3.66 -4.06 14.47
CA VAL A 149 2.79 -4.76 15.40
C VAL A 149 1.71 -3.83 15.96
N ASN A 150 0.55 -4.37 16.24
CA ASN A 150 -0.44 -3.76 17.11
C ASN A 150 0.12 -3.75 18.54
N GLY A 151 -0.09 -2.67 19.30
CA GLY A 151 0.45 -2.51 20.64
C GLY A 151 -0.03 -3.57 21.67
N ALA A 152 -1.12 -4.28 21.37
CA ALA A 152 -1.66 -5.37 22.18
C ALA A 152 -1.22 -6.77 21.69
N SER A 153 -0.44 -6.86 20.61
CA SER A 153 -0.06 -8.13 19.99
C SER A 153 1.31 -8.60 20.46
N ALA A 154 1.53 -9.90 20.39
CA ALA A 154 2.85 -10.48 20.57
C ALA A 154 3.82 -9.97 19.48
N LEU A 155 5.11 -9.88 19.82
CA LEU A 155 6.15 -9.58 18.86
C LEU A 155 6.20 -10.65 17.78
N VAL A 156 6.49 -10.24 16.56
CA VAL A 156 6.62 -11.17 15.43
C VAL A 156 7.90 -11.99 15.62
N ASP A 157 7.75 -13.32 15.66
CA ASP A 157 8.87 -14.27 15.76
C ASP A 157 9.48 -14.49 14.37
N VAL A 158 10.16 -13.48 13.85
CA VAL A 158 10.96 -13.56 12.64
C VAL A 158 12.29 -12.85 12.87
N PRO A 159 13.41 -13.39 12.39
CA PRO A 159 14.69 -12.69 12.45
C PRO A 159 14.64 -11.39 11.66
N PRO A 160 15.40 -10.39 12.06
CA PRO A 160 15.48 -9.10 11.38
C PRO A 160 16.05 -9.20 9.96
#